data_f1cca1636f7ba38058f9a73d0c7cbf6b
#
_entry.id   f1cca1636f7ba38058f9a73d0c7cbf6b
#
_cell.length_a   1.000
_cell.length_b   1.000
_cell.length_c   1.000
_cell.angle_alpha   90.00
_cell.angle_beta   90.00
_cell.angle_gamma   90.00
#
_symmetry.space_group_name_H-M   'P 1'
#
loop_
_entity.id
_entity.type
_entity.pdbx_description
1 polymer ?
#
loop_
_entity_poly.entity_id
_entity_poly.type
_entity_poly.pdbx_seq_one_letter_code
_entity_poly.pdbx_strand_id
1 'polypeptide(L)'
;MPRLHPIVVALLLGVLSIGTANAGSPKEIQEQGRAMVRDAEDMVAHGGMGDGKAIVHHCAEVAKQAQAILKVLPPADEHGKEAAPHLEDAIKYCKRVAEMGDKVDPGASLNPAVKARAAVREAMKHLAAMRDGGA
;
A
#
# COMPACT_ATOMS: atom_id res chain seq x y z
N MET A 1 -37.63 53.37 28.58
CA MET A 1 -37.98 52.00 28.27
C MET A 1 -36.93 51.46 27.31
N PRO A 2 -35.99 50.66 27.76
CA PRO A 2 -34.99 50.09 26.88
C PRO A 2 -35.62 48.87 26.20
N ARG A 3 -35.52 48.85 24.86
CA ARG A 3 -35.98 47.74 24.00
C ARG A 3 -34.97 46.61 24.08
N LEU A 4 -35.38 45.46 24.62
CA LEU A 4 -34.64 44.19 24.56
C LEU A 4 -34.64 43.65 23.12
N HIS A 5 -33.45 43.53 22.54
CA HIS A 5 -33.26 42.82 21.30
C HIS A 5 -33.06 41.33 21.59
N PRO A 6 -33.77 40.41 20.97
CA PRO A 6 -33.47 38.99 21.11
C PRO A 6 -32.22 38.66 20.27
N ILE A 7 -31.19 38.20 20.96
CA ILE A 7 -30.00 37.60 20.33
C ILE A 7 -30.41 36.23 19.82
N VAL A 8 -30.51 36.12 18.49
CA VAL A 8 -30.68 34.85 17.83
C VAL A 8 -29.30 34.17 17.79
N VAL A 9 -29.11 33.22 18.70
CA VAL A 9 -27.94 32.34 18.66
C VAL A 9 -28.20 31.31 17.59
N ALA A 10 -27.59 31.52 16.40
CA ALA A 10 -27.54 30.52 15.34
C ALA A 10 -26.56 29.42 15.74
N LEU A 11 -27.09 28.27 16.18
CA LEU A 11 -26.31 27.03 16.38
C LEU A 11 -25.93 26.50 15.00
N LEU A 12 -24.70 26.76 14.58
CA LEU A 12 -24.06 26.08 13.44
C LEU A 12 -23.75 24.64 13.86
N LEU A 13 -24.65 23.73 13.53
CA LEU A 13 -24.36 22.31 13.54
C LEU A 13 -23.36 22.02 12.40
N GLY A 14 -22.07 21.99 12.76
CA GLY A 14 -21.04 21.49 11.89
C GLY A 14 -21.26 20.00 11.66
N VAL A 15 -21.76 19.63 10.49
CA VAL A 15 -21.80 18.26 10.02
C VAL A 15 -20.35 17.84 9.77
N LEU A 16 -19.73 17.15 10.75
CA LEU A 16 -18.51 16.41 10.53
C LEU A 16 -18.83 15.32 9.51
N SER A 17 -18.52 15.56 8.25
CA SER A 17 -18.49 14.51 7.22
C SER A 17 -17.32 13.59 7.59
N ILE A 18 -17.62 12.53 8.33
CA ILE A 18 -16.71 11.40 8.48
C ILE A 18 -16.64 10.78 7.08
N GLY A 19 -15.58 11.13 6.34
CA GLY A 19 -15.28 10.50 5.06
C GLY A 19 -15.12 9.01 5.32
N THR A 20 -16.11 8.23 4.93
CA THR A 20 -15.97 6.78 4.84
C THR A 20 -14.87 6.52 3.82
N ALA A 21 -13.73 6.02 4.28
CA ALA A 21 -12.71 5.52 3.37
C ALA A 21 -13.38 4.46 2.48
N ASN A 22 -13.57 4.78 1.21
CA ASN A 22 -14.16 3.84 0.26
C ASN A 22 -13.21 2.66 0.12
N ALA A 23 -13.70 1.46 0.45
CA ALA A 23 -13.01 0.23 0.11
C ALA A 23 -12.85 0.15 -1.42
N GLY A 24 -11.65 -0.22 -1.89
CA GLY A 24 -11.40 -0.42 -3.31
C GLY A 24 -12.17 -1.63 -3.84
N SER A 25 -12.54 -1.62 -5.12
CA SER A 25 -13.08 -2.80 -5.75
C SER A 25 -12.00 -3.90 -5.89
N PRO A 26 -12.36 -5.17 -5.83
CA PRO A 26 -11.41 -6.28 -6.04
C PRO A 26 -10.62 -6.12 -7.33
N LYS A 27 -11.24 -5.67 -8.40
CA LYS A 27 -10.59 -5.43 -9.69
C LYS A 27 -9.49 -4.37 -9.60
N GLU A 28 -9.76 -3.23 -8.99
CA GLU A 28 -8.79 -2.14 -8.81
C GLU A 28 -7.62 -2.59 -7.93
N ILE A 29 -7.91 -3.30 -6.84
CA ILE A 29 -6.89 -3.86 -5.94
C ILE A 29 -6.00 -4.86 -6.68
N GLN A 30 -6.58 -5.74 -7.50
CA GLN A 30 -5.84 -6.70 -8.31
C GLN A 30 -4.99 -6.03 -9.38
N GLU A 31 -5.46 -4.96 -10.02
CA GLU A 31 -4.68 -4.18 -10.98
C GLU A 31 -3.46 -3.51 -10.32
N GLN A 32 -3.65 -2.91 -9.15
CA GLN A 32 -2.55 -2.38 -8.35
C GLN A 32 -1.59 -3.49 -7.91
N GLY A 33 -2.10 -4.63 -7.49
CA GLY A 33 -1.30 -5.80 -7.12
C GLY A 33 -0.43 -6.29 -8.28
N ARG A 34 -0.97 -6.35 -9.49
CA ARG A 34 -0.19 -6.71 -10.68
C ARG A 34 0.90 -5.70 -11.02
N ALA A 35 0.64 -4.41 -10.84
CA ALA A 35 1.66 -3.36 -11.00
C ALA A 35 2.78 -3.54 -9.97
N MET A 36 2.42 -3.79 -8.71
CA MET A 36 3.37 -4.05 -7.63
C MET A 36 4.24 -5.29 -7.90
N VAL A 37 3.67 -6.36 -8.47
CA VAL A 37 4.44 -7.55 -8.88
C VAL A 37 5.46 -7.19 -9.96
N ARG A 38 5.09 -6.41 -10.98
CA ARG A 38 6.04 -5.99 -12.03
C ARG A 38 7.21 -5.21 -11.44
N ASP A 39 6.95 -4.22 -10.59
CA ASP A 39 8.02 -3.46 -9.92
C ASP A 39 8.91 -4.37 -9.07
N ALA A 40 8.34 -5.35 -8.36
CA ALA A 40 9.10 -6.29 -7.56
C ALA A 40 9.99 -7.22 -8.40
N GLU A 41 9.52 -7.64 -9.58
CA GLU A 41 10.32 -8.44 -10.53
C GLU A 41 11.44 -7.61 -11.14
N ASP A 42 11.16 -6.39 -11.59
CA ASP A 42 12.14 -5.48 -12.17
C ASP A 42 13.22 -5.11 -11.15
N MET A 43 12.85 -4.89 -9.89
CA MET A 43 13.76 -4.65 -8.79
C MET A 43 14.82 -5.75 -8.66
N VAL A 44 14.39 -7.01 -8.69
CA VAL A 44 15.31 -8.15 -8.54
C VAL A 44 16.12 -8.37 -9.83
N ALA A 45 15.51 -8.18 -10.99
CA ALA A 45 16.20 -8.32 -12.28
C ALA A 45 17.34 -7.29 -12.41
N HIS A 46 17.06 -6.00 -12.16
CA HIS A 46 18.08 -4.96 -12.19
C HIS A 46 19.12 -5.12 -11.08
N GLY A 47 18.71 -5.56 -9.89
CA GLY A 47 19.61 -5.87 -8.79
C GLY A 47 20.59 -6.98 -9.13
N GLY A 48 20.13 -8.02 -9.81
CA GLY A 48 20.98 -9.11 -10.31
C GLY A 48 22.01 -8.65 -11.35
N MET A 49 21.76 -7.54 -12.04
CA MET A 49 22.70 -6.89 -12.96
C MET A 49 23.62 -5.86 -12.28
N GLY A 50 23.53 -5.69 -10.96
CA GLY A 50 24.36 -4.78 -10.18
C GLY A 50 23.86 -3.33 -10.14
N ASP A 51 22.59 -3.07 -10.53
CA ASP A 51 22.00 -1.73 -10.48
C ASP A 51 21.32 -1.46 -9.13
N GLY A 52 22.09 -0.95 -8.18
CA GLY A 52 21.60 -0.60 -6.83
C GLY A 52 20.58 0.54 -6.84
N LYS A 53 20.69 1.50 -7.77
CA LYS A 53 19.74 2.61 -7.86
C LYS A 53 18.37 2.13 -8.34
N ALA A 54 18.33 1.20 -9.28
CA ALA A 54 17.10 0.58 -9.73
C ALA A 54 16.43 -0.23 -8.61
N ILE A 55 17.21 -0.92 -7.76
CA ILE A 55 16.64 -1.60 -6.58
C ILE A 55 15.92 -0.60 -5.68
N VAL A 56 16.58 0.52 -5.33
CA VAL A 56 15.99 1.55 -4.46
C VAL A 56 14.73 2.15 -5.08
N HIS A 57 14.76 2.47 -6.38
CA HIS A 57 13.63 3.03 -7.09
C HIS A 57 12.41 2.11 -7.10
N HIS A 58 12.58 0.88 -7.58
CA HIS A 58 11.47 -0.08 -7.65
C HIS A 58 10.96 -0.47 -6.26
N CYS A 59 11.84 -0.55 -5.27
CA CYS A 59 11.44 -0.81 -3.88
C CYS A 59 10.54 0.31 -3.32
N ALA A 60 10.84 1.56 -3.64
CA ALA A 60 9.98 2.68 -3.26
C ALA A 60 8.58 2.59 -3.89
N GLU A 61 8.50 2.20 -5.17
CA GLU A 61 7.22 1.98 -5.85
C GLU A 61 6.46 0.78 -5.26
N VAL A 62 7.12 -0.34 -4.97
CA VAL A 62 6.51 -1.49 -4.29
C VAL A 62 5.92 -1.08 -2.95
N ALA A 63 6.67 -0.36 -2.12
CA ALA A 63 6.20 0.10 -0.81
C ALA A 63 4.99 1.03 -0.92
N LYS A 64 5.01 1.96 -1.87
CA LYS A 64 3.91 2.89 -2.15
C LYS A 64 2.64 2.16 -2.57
N GLN A 65 2.75 1.20 -3.49
CA GLN A 65 1.62 0.40 -3.97
C GLN A 65 1.06 -0.50 -2.87
N ALA A 66 1.93 -1.15 -2.08
CA ALA A 66 1.50 -1.96 -0.93
C ALA A 66 0.73 -1.12 0.11
N GLN A 67 1.22 0.09 0.42
CA GLN A 67 0.52 1.02 1.31
C GLN A 67 -0.83 1.46 0.76
N ALA A 68 -0.91 1.72 -0.55
CA ALA A 68 -2.16 2.11 -1.20
C ALA A 68 -3.19 0.98 -1.14
N ILE A 69 -2.77 -0.27 -1.41
CA ILE A 69 -3.63 -1.44 -1.30
C ILE A 69 -4.14 -1.62 0.14
N LEU A 70 -3.25 -1.58 1.14
CA LEU A 70 -3.63 -1.71 2.56
C LEU A 70 -4.73 -0.73 2.98
N LYS A 71 -4.71 0.50 2.44
CA LYS A 71 -5.71 1.53 2.77
C LYS A 71 -7.11 1.24 2.23
N VAL A 72 -7.20 0.46 1.16
CA VAL A 72 -8.46 0.19 0.46
C VAL A 72 -8.93 -1.25 0.55
N LEU A 73 -8.19 -2.12 1.25
CA LEU A 73 -8.62 -3.49 1.51
C LEU A 73 -9.95 -3.49 2.27
N PRO A 74 -10.97 -4.22 1.80
CA PRO A 74 -12.22 -4.37 2.53
C PRO A 74 -11.97 -5.10 3.86
N PRO A 75 -12.38 -4.52 5.01
CA PRO A 75 -12.05 -5.08 6.32
C PRO A 75 -12.74 -6.42 6.61
N ALA A 76 -13.80 -6.74 5.88
CA ALA A 76 -14.55 -7.99 6.02
C ALA A 76 -14.08 -9.10 5.06
N ASP A 77 -13.23 -8.78 4.09
CA ASP A 77 -12.76 -9.77 3.11
C ASP A 77 -11.64 -10.63 3.71
N GLU A 78 -11.84 -11.95 3.72
CA GLU A 78 -10.87 -12.88 4.31
C GLU A 78 -9.56 -12.91 3.53
N HIS A 79 -9.61 -12.85 2.19
CA HIS A 79 -8.41 -12.81 1.37
C HIS A 79 -7.66 -11.48 1.54
N GLY A 80 -8.38 -10.38 1.75
CA GLY A 80 -7.77 -9.10 2.12
C GLY A 80 -7.02 -9.19 3.45
N LYS A 81 -7.60 -9.83 4.46
CA LYS A 81 -6.94 -10.06 5.76
C LYS A 81 -5.69 -10.93 5.63
N GLU A 82 -5.76 -11.95 4.78
CA GLU A 82 -4.60 -12.83 4.51
C GLU A 82 -3.51 -12.11 3.71
N ALA A 83 -3.86 -11.21 2.79
CA ALA A 83 -2.90 -10.42 2.03
C ALA A 83 -2.17 -9.37 2.88
N ALA A 84 -2.84 -8.78 3.88
CA ALA A 84 -2.32 -7.66 4.66
C ALA A 84 -0.93 -7.90 5.27
N PRO A 85 -0.65 -8.99 6.00
CA PRO A 85 0.66 -9.22 6.60
C PRO A 85 1.77 -9.34 5.55
N HIS A 86 1.48 -9.88 4.37
CA HIS A 86 2.44 -9.98 3.28
C HIS A 86 2.74 -8.61 2.65
N LEU A 87 1.75 -7.73 2.54
CA LEU A 87 1.95 -6.34 2.12
C LEU A 87 2.80 -5.57 3.12
N GLU A 88 2.57 -5.76 4.41
CA GLU A 88 3.38 -5.16 5.48
C GLU A 88 4.83 -5.66 5.44
N ASP A 89 5.05 -6.94 5.20
CA ASP A 89 6.38 -7.51 5.04
C ASP A 89 7.10 -6.94 3.80
N ALA A 90 6.41 -6.77 2.68
CA ALA A 90 6.97 -6.11 1.49
C ALA A 90 7.43 -4.68 1.81
N ILE A 91 6.61 -3.89 2.51
CA ILE A 91 6.96 -2.54 2.97
C ILE A 91 8.19 -2.57 3.88
N LYS A 92 8.23 -3.49 4.83
CA LYS A 92 9.33 -3.65 5.78
C LYS A 92 10.66 -3.95 5.08
N TYR A 93 10.66 -4.87 4.12
CA TYR A 93 11.87 -5.21 3.38
C TYR A 93 12.31 -4.07 2.45
N CYS A 94 11.38 -3.38 1.82
CA CYS A 94 11.66 -2.20 1.02
C CYS A 94 12.20 -1.03 1.86
N LYS A 95 11.71 -0.86 3.09
CA LYS A 95 12.28 0.11 4.03
C LYS A 95 13.74 -0.18 4.32
N ARG A 96 14.13 -1.44 4.52
CA ARG A 96 15.52 -1.83 4.69
C ARG A 96 16.40 -1.48 3.49
N VAL A 97 15.88 -1.66 2.27
CA VAL A 97 16.58 -1.22 1.05
C VAL A 97 16.77 0.30 1.06
N ALA A 98 15.74 1.07 1.40
CA ALA A 98 15.82 2.53 1.45
C ALA A 98 16.83 3.04 2.50
N GLU A 99 16.92 2.38 3.66
CA GLU A 99 17.87 2.70 4.72
C GLU A 99 19.34 2.48 4.28
N MET A 100 19.56 1.56 3.35
CA MET A 100 20.89 1.35 2.77
C MET A 100 21.30 2.48 1.80
N GLY A 101 20.37 3.14 1.13
CA GLY A 101 20.58 4.30 0.25
C GLY A 101 21.29 3.98 -1.08
N ASP A 102 21.63 5.04 -1.83
CA ASP A 102 22.22 4.94 -3.17
C ASP A 102 23.66 4.40 -3.20
N LYS A 103 24.32 4.36 -2.05
CA LYS A 103 25.74 3.96 -1.93
C LYS A 103 25.93 2.49 -1.61
N VAL A 104 24.85 1.73 -1.65
CA VAL A 104 24.82 0.34 -1.25
C VAL A 104 25.46 -0.53 -2.29
N ASP A 105 26.26 -1.47 -1.80
CA ASP A 105 26.61 -2.67 -2.55
C ASP A 105 25.34 -3.35 -3.06
N PRO A 106 25.15 -3.47 -4.39
CA PRO A 106 24.00 -4.15 -4.96
C PRO A 106 23.78 -5.55 -4.40
N GLY A 107 24.84 -6.25 -4.06
CA GLY A 107 24.79 -7.56 -3.43
C GLY A 107 24.12 -7.55 -2.06
N ALA A 108 24.40 -6.54 -1.24
CA ALA A 108 23.78 -6.41 0.09
C ALA A 108 22.30 -6.05 0.03
N SER A 109 21.88 -5.21 -0.93
CA SER A 109 20.47 -4.80 -1.12
C SER A 109 19.62 -5.86 -1.82
N LEU A 110 20.23 -6.79 -2.53
CA LEU A 110 19.53 -7.84 -3.26
C LEU A 110 18.78 -8.80 -2.33
N ASN A 111 19.34 -9.13 -1.17
CA ASN A 111 18.67 -10.03 -0.21
C ASN A 111 17.33 -9.47 0.29
N PRO A 112 17.23 -8.25 0.85
CA PRO A 112 15.93 -7.68 1.22
C PRO A 112 15.02 -7.47 0.00
N ALA A 113 15.55 -7.15 -1.18
CA ALA A 113 14.75 -7.03 -2.41
C ALA A 113 14.09 -8.37 -2.80
N VAL A 114 14.82 -9.47 -2.74
CA VAL A 114 14.27 -10.82 -3.01
C VAL A 114 13.20 -11.19 -1.98
N LYS A 115 13.38 -10.82 -0.71
CA LYS A 115 12.36 -11.04 0.33
C LYS A 115 11.12 -10.18 0.10
N ALA A 116 11.29 -8.93 -0.32
CA ALA A 116 10.17 -8.06 -0.69
C ALA A 116 9.38 -8.66 -1.86
N ARG A 117 10.06 -9.14 -2.92
CA ARG A 117 9.40 -9.81 -4.05
C ARG A 117 8.64 -11.05 -3.61
N ALA A 118 9.19 -11.87 -2.74
CA ALA A 118 8.50 -13.05 -2.22
C ALA A 118 7.22 -12.67 -1.46
N ALA A 119 7.28 -11.66 -0.60
CA ALA A 119 6.12 -11.14 0.12
C ALA A 119 5.06 -10.59 -0.85
N VAL A 120 5.45 -9.83 -1.87
CA VAL A 120 4.55 -9.32 -2.92
C VAL A 120 3.83 -10.47 -3.64
N ARG A 121 4.54 -11.53 -3.98
CA ARG A 121 3.95 -12.70 -4.65
C ARG A 121 2.94 -13.42 -3.76
N GLU A 122 3.23 -13.57 -2.47
CA GLU A 122 2.28 -14.15 -1.52
C GLU A 122 1.05 -13.25 -1.37
N ALA A 123 1.22 -11.95 -1.18
CA ALA A 123 0.11 -11.01 -1.15
C ALA A 123 -0.77 -11.13 -2.39
N MET A 124 -0.16 -11.19 -3.58
CA MET A 124 -0.90 -11.27 -4.84
C MET A 124 -1.75 -12.54 -4.97
N LYS A 125 -1.32 -13.67 -4.41
CA LYS A 125 -2.14 -14.90 -4.40
C LYS A 125 -3.49 -14.66 -3.70
N HIS A 126 -3.47 -13.99 -2.55
CA HIS A 126 -4.68 -13.66 -1.81
C HIS A 126 -5.49 -12.58 -2.52
N LEU A 127 -4.85 -11.51 -3.01
CA LEU A 127 -5.54 -10.45 -3.74
C LEU A 127 -6.24 -10.98 -5.01
N ALA A 128 -5.62 -11.92 -5.72
CA ALA A 128 -6.21 -12.56 -6.89
C ALA A 128 -7.42 -13.44 -6.57
N ALA A 129 -7.54 -13.90 -5.34
CA ALA A 129 -8.67 -14.70 -4.87
C ALA A 129 -9.87 -13.85 -4.39
N MET A 130 -9.69 -12.55 -4.20
CA MET A 130 -10.78 -11.62 -3.86
C MET A 130 -11.83 -11.60 -4.99
N ARG A 131 -13.09 -11.60 -4.61
CA ARG A 131 -14.21 -11.54 -5.55
C ARG A 131 -15.10 -10.34 -5.24
N ASP A 132 -15.73 -9.79 -6.26
CA ASP A 132 -16.81 -8.84 -6.06
C ASP A 132 -17.86 -9.53 -5.20
N GLY A 133 -18.19 -8.93 -4.06
CA GLY A 133 -19.04 -9.50 -3.02
C GLY A 133 -20.32 -10.10 -3.59
N GLY A 134 -20.22 -11.33 -4.00
CA GLY A 134 -21.31 -12.18 -4.33
C GLY A 134 -21.83 -12.78 -3.02
N ALA A 135 -23.04 -12.40 -2.71
CA ALA A 135 -23.82 -13.01 -1.68
C ALA A 135 -23.83 -14.53 -1.76
#